data_478a9f2426288aa716a129865b718a1e
#
_entry.id   478a9f2426288aa716a129865b718a1e
#
_cell.length_a   1.000
_cell.length_b   1.000
_cell.length_c   1.000
_cell.angle_alpha   90.00
_cell.angle_beta   90.00
_cell.angle_gamma   90.00
#
_symmetry.space_group_name_H-M   'P 1'
#
loop_
_entity.id
_entity.type
_entity.pdbx_description
1 polymer ?
#
loop_
_entity_poly.entity_id
_entity_poly.type
_entity_poly.pdbx_seq_one_letter_code
_entity_poly.pdbx_strand_id
1 'polypeptide(L)'
;MSGHSKWSTIKRKKEKTDNQRAKIFTKIGREIAVAVREGGPDPASNSKLKDIISKAKANNVPNDNIDRIIKKAAGDGNADNYEEIMYEGYGPSGIAVIVETLTDNRNRTAGDMRHYFDKFGGNMGQSGCVSFMFSKQGVIVIENDGDIDEEKLMEDALEAGAVDFLTDDGVFDIRTEPADFSAICEDLEKKGYTFLSAEVEYVPSSYTRLENEDDIKNMSKMLEMFEDNDDVQNVWHNWEKADLKFRIPVHR
;
A
#
# COMPACT_ATOMS: atom_id res chain seq x y z
N MET A 1 -4.09 14.52 10.90
CA MET A 1 -5.36 13.78 10.85
C MET A 1 -5.40 12.82 9.64
N SER A 2 -4.36 12.00 9.44
CA SER A 2 -4.28 11.03 8.32
C SER A 2 -4.53 9.58 8.75
N GLY A 3 -4.54 9.27 10.03
CA GLY A 3 -4.57 7.91 10.56
C GLY A 3 -5.92 7.19 10.43
N HIS A 4 -7.05 7.85 10.57
CA HIS A 4 -8.37 7.22 10.45
C HIS A 4 -8.60 6.54 9.10
N SER A 5 -8.04 7.09 8.01
CA SER A 5 -8.07 6.45 6.69
C SER A 5 -7.21 5.19 6.66
N LYS A 6 -6.07 5.19 7.34
CA LYS A 6 -5.11 4.09 7.36
C LYS A 6 -5.64 2.91 8.18
N TRP A 7 -6.12 3.15 9.41
CA TRP A 7 -6.72 2.12 10.26
C TRP A 7 -7.90 1.42 9.58
N SER A 8 -8.82 2.18 8.99
CA SER A 8 -9.97 1.62 8.27
C SER A 8 -9.57 0.74 7.09
N THR A 9 -8.47 1.10 6.41
CA THR A 9 -7.90 0.32 5.30
C THR A 9 -7.25 -0.96 5.81
N ILE A 10 -6.48 -0.89 6.90
CA ILE A 10 -5.82 -2.04 7.51
C ILE A 10 -6.83 -2.99 8.13
N LYS A 11 -7.87 -2.49 8.81
CA LYS A 11 -8.94 -3.31 9.39
C LYS A 11 -9.68 -4.10 8.30
N ARG A 12 -9.98 -3.48 7.16
CA ARG A 12 -10.56 -4.20 6.00
C ARG A 12 -9.57 -5.22 5.41
N LYS A 13 -8.25 -5.00 5.50
CA LYS A 13 -7.26 -5.99 5.09
C LYS A 13 -7.27 -7.22 6.02
N LYS A 14 -7.58 -7.09 7.31
CA LYS A 14 -7.70 -8.23 8.26
C LYS A 14 -8.96 -9.10 8.00
N GLU A 15 -10.04 -8.55 7.46
CA GLU A 15 -11.33 -9.23 7.23
C GLU A 15 -11.45 -9.88 5.83
N LYS A 16 -10.35 -10.05 5.10
CA LYS A 16 -10.34 -10.50 3.71
C LYS A 16 -10.83 -11.94 3.54
N THR A 17 -11.68 -12.13 2.53
CA THR A 17 -12.13 -13.44 2.07
C THR A 17 -10.97 -14.26 1.46
N ASP A 18 -11.15 -15.58 1.34
CA ASP A 18 -10.12 -16.47 0.73
C ASP A 18 -9.77 -16.05 -0.69
N ASN A 19 -10.72 -15.55 -1.49
CA ASN A 19 -10.46 -15.03 -2.83
C ASN A 19 -9.57 -13.79 -2.82
N GLN A 20 -9.79 -12.88 -1.86
CA GLN A 20 -8.95 -11.70 -1.71
C GLN A 20 -7.53 -12.06 -1.25
N ARG A 21 -7.39 -13.07 -0.37
CA ARG A 21 -6.09 -13.60 0.02
C ARG A 21 -5.33 -14.20 -1.17
N ALA A 22 -6.02 -14.97 -2.02
CA ALA A 22 -5.42 -15.55 -3.23
C ALA A 22 -4.88 -14.45 -4.18
N LYS A 23 -5.63 -13.36 -4.38
CA LYS A 23 -5.18 -12.20 -5.17
C LYS A 23 -3.92 -11.56 -4.59
N ILE A 24 -3.89 -11.34 -3.26
CA ILE A 24 -2.70 -10.80 -2.60
C ILE A 24 -1.48 -11.69 -2.82
N PHE A 25 -1.66 -13.01 -2.70
CA PHE A 25 -0.57 -13.96 -2.92
C PHE A 25 -0.05 -13.89 -4.37
N THR A 26 -0.95 -13.72 -5.35
CA THR A 26 -0.57 -13.54 -6.75
C THR A 26 0.23 -12.26 -6.96
N LYS A 27 -0.23 -11.13 -6.39
CA LYS A 27 0.44 -9.83 -6.47
C LYS A 27 1.84 -9.89 -5.85
N ILE A 28 1.94 -10.36 -4.60
CA ILE A 28 3.23 -10.53 -3.91
C ILE A 28 4.15 -11.49 -4.69
N GLY A 29 3.60 -12.55 -5.27
CA GLY A 29 4.37 -13.49 -6.09
C GLY A 29 5.03 -12.82 -7.30
N ARG A 30 4.35 -11.89 -7.95
CA ARG A 30 4.91 -11.09 -9.05
C ARG A 30 6.01 -10.15 -8.55
N GLU A 31 5.79 -9.46 -7.42
CA GLU A 31 6.80 -8.59 -6.80
C GLU A 31 8.08 -9.37 -6.49
N ILE A 32 7.96 -10.57 -5.89
CA ILE A 32 9.10 -11.46 -5.60
C ILE A 32 9.83 -11.82 -6.90
N ALA A 33 9.10 -12.23 -7.96
CA ALA A 33 9.72 -12.61 -9.21
C ALA A 33 10.53 -11.50 -9.85
N VAL A 34 10.01 -10.26 -9.81
CA VAL A 34 10.72 -9.07 -10.30
C VAL A 34 11.93 -8.75 -9.43
N ALA A 35 11.81 -8.76 -8.11
CA ALA A 35 12.91 -8.49 -7.20
C ALA A 35 14.06 -9.50 -7.37
N VAL A 36 13.74 -10.79 -7.54
CA VAL A 36 14.74 -11.83 -7.82
C VAL A 36 15.45 -11.61 -9.15
N ARG A 37 14.71 -11.21 -10.19
CA ARG A 37 15.31 -10.92 -11.50
C ARG A 37 16.27 -9.73 -11.45
N GLU A 38 15.92 -8.69 -10.69
CA GLU A 38 16.69 -7.45 -10.59
C GLU A 38 17.92 -7.56 -9.68
N GLY A 39 17.78 -8.23 -8.53
CA GLY A 39 18.81 -8.24 -7.48
C GLY A 39 19.27 -9.63 -7.05
N GLY A 40 18.80 -10.70 -7.70
CA GLY A 40 19.14 -12.08 -7.35
C GLY A 40 18.27 -12.69 -6.25
N PRO A 41 18.39 -14.01 -6.02
CA PRO A 41 17.49 -14.79 -5.15
C PRO A 41 17.86 -14.73 -3.65
N ASP A 42 18.99 -14.11 -3.28
CA ASP A 42 19.46 -14.06 -1.90
C ASP A 42 18.97 -12.79 -1.19
N PRO A 43 18.06 -12.92 -0.20
CA PRO A 43 17.56 -11.76 0.55
C PRO A 43 18.64 -11.02 1.35
N ALA A 44 19.78 -11.65 1.63
CA ALA A 44 20.87 -11.00 2.35
C ALA A 44 21.58 -9.93 1.50
N SER A 45 21.57 -10.11 0.17
CA SER A 45 22.17 -9.19 -0.81
C SER A 45 21.14 -8.39 -1.60
N ASN A 46 19.83 -8.70 -1.45
CA ASN A 46 18.74 -8.07 -2.16
C ASN A 46 17.72 -7.48 -1.17
N SER A 47 17.90 -6.20 -0.81
CA SER A 47 17.04 -5.50 0.16
C SER A 47 15.58 -5.43 -0.31
N LYS A 48 15.33 -5.18 -1.61
CA LYS A 48 13.97 -5.19 -2.19
C LYS A 48 13.28 -6.54 -1.97
N LEU A 49 13.97 -7.65 -2.22
CA LEU A 49 13.45 -8.99 -1.97
C LEU A 49 13.18 -9.23 -0.48
N LYS A 50 14.06 -8.76 0.41
CA LYS A 50 13.89 -8.87 1.86
C LYS A 50 12.62 -8.17 2.33
N ASP A 51 12.39 -6.93 1.87
CA ASP A 51 11.19 -6.16 2.23
C ASP A 51 9.90 -6.84 1.72
N ILE A 52 9.93 -7.37 0.48
CA ILE A 52 8.79 -8.11 -0.09
C ILE A 52 8.53 -9.41 0.69
N ILE A 53 9.56 -10.12 1.13
CA ILE A 53 9.41 -11.31 1.99
C ILE A 53 8.75 -10.93 3.33
N SER A 54 9.15 -9.83 3.95
CA SER A 54 8.52 -9.32 5.19
C SER A 54 7.05 -8.97 4.95
N LYS A 55 6.73 -8.29 3.86
CA LYS A 55 5.35 -8.01 3.40
C LYS A 55 4.56 -9.30 3.18
N ALA A 56 5.16 -10.33 2.56
CA ALA A 56 4.54 -11.62 2.33
C ALA A 56 4.17 -12.32 3.65
N LYS A 57 5.08 -12.34 4.61
CA LYS A 57 4.87 -12.91 5.95
C LYS A 57 3.76 -12.16 6.71
N ALA A 58 3.76 -10.83 6.67
CA ALA A 58 2.70 -10.01 7.27
C ALA A 58 1.31 -10.28 6.66
N ASN A 59 1.25 -10.74 5.39
CA ASN A 59 0.03 -11.16 4.73
C ASN A 59 -0.25 -12.67 4.85
N ASN A 60 0.46 -13.39 5.73
CA ASN A 60 0.33 -14.82 5.98
C ASN A 60 0.57 -15.71 4.73
N VAL A 61 1.45 -15.28 3.82
CA VAL A 61 1.92 -16.13 2.72
C VAL A 61 2.80 -17.23 3.30
N PRO A 62 2.50 -18.52 3.04
CA PRO A 62 3.31 -19.64 3.54
C PRO A 62 4.76 -19.56 3.05
N ASN A 63 5.72 -19.85 3.92
CA ASN A 63 7.15 -19.82 3.58
C ASN A 63 7.48 -20.72 2.37
N ASP A 64 6.88 -21.92 2.29
CA ASP A 64 7.06 -22.84 1.17
C ASP A 64 6.65 -22.23 -0.18
N ASN A 65 5.62 -21.37 -0.17
CA ASN A 65 5.19 -20.65 -1.38
C ASN A 65 6.20 -19.56 -1.76
N ILE A 66 6.71 -18.81 -0.77
CA ILE A 66 7.75 -17.79 -0.98
C ILE A 66 8.99 -18.45 -1.59
N ASP A 67 9.49 -19.53 -0.99
CA ASP A 67 10.67 -20.24 -1.45
C ASP A 67 10.49 -20.82 -2.85
N ARG A 68 9.30 -21.34 -3.15
CA ARG A 68 8.97 -21.86 -4.47
C ARG A 68 8.99 -20.79 -5.55
N ILE A 69 8.46 -19.61 -5.24
CA ILE A 69 8.45 -18.46 -6.18
C ILE A 69 9.87 -17.97 -6.42
N ILE A 70 10.68 -17.81 -5.36
CA ILE A 70 12.08 -17.42 -5.47
C ILE A 70 12.86 -18.41 -6.34
N LYS A 71 12.73 -19.73 -6.07
CA LYS A 71 13.39 -20.78 -6.86
C LYS A 71 12.96 -20.76 -8.33
N LYS A 72 11.67 -20.60 -8.58
CA LYS A 72 11.15 -20.50 -9.95
C LYS A 72 11.73 -19.28 -10.66
N ALA A 73 11.70 -18.10 -10.03
CA ALA A 73 12.22 -16.87 -10.63
C ALA A 73 13.73 -16.90 -10.87
N ALA A 74 14.50 -17.63 -10.04
CA ALA A 74 15.94 -17.79 -10.20
C ALA A 74 16.32 -18.81 -11.28
N GLY A 75 15.45 -19.81 -11.56
CA GLY A 75 15.74 -20.92 -12.48
C GLY A 75 15.19 -20.75 -13.90
N ASP A 76 14.17 -19.95 -14.10
CA ASP A 76 13.50 -19.76 -15.37
C ASP A 76 14.07 -18.56 -16.13
N GLY A 77 14.88 -18.81 -17.14
CA GLY A 77 15.21 -17.78 -18.14
C GLY A 77 14.00 -17.24 -18.93
N ASN A 78 12.80 -17.74 -18.63
CA ASN A 78 11.49 -17.39 -19.19
C ASN A 78 10.53 -16.85 -18.12
N ALA A 79 11.04 -16.24 -17.03
CA ALA A 79 10.19 -15.53 -16.09
C ALA A 79 9.36 -14.47 -16.84
N ASP A 80 8.05 -14.48 -16.62
CA ASP A 80 7.13 -13.49 -17.18
C ASP A 80 7.74 -12.09 -17.12
N ASN A 81 7.77 -11.42 -18.26
CA ASN A 81 8.48 -10.15 -18.41
C ASN A 81 7.62 -9.01 -17.85
N TYR A 82 7.45 -9.00 -16.52
CA TYR A 82 6.67 -7.95 -15.86
C TYR A 82 7.35 -6.59 -15.98
N GLU A 83 6.58 -5.58 -16.31
CA GLU A 83 6.93 -4.18 -16.41
C GLU A 83 6.18 -3.40 -15.34
N GLU A 84 6.90 -2.60 -14.55
CA GLU A 84 6.30 -1.67 -13.57
C GLU A 84 5.86 -0.41 -14.30
N ILE A 85 4.58 -0.05 -14.15
CA ILE A 85 4.00 1.13 -14.81
C ILE A 85 3.15 1.88 -13.78
N MET A 86 3.40 3.19 -13.69
CA MET A 86 2.60 4.10 -12.86
C MET A 86 1.55 4.78 -13.75
N TYR A 87 0.29 4.72 -13.30
CA TYR A 87 -0.80 5.49 -13.89
C TYR A 87 -1.27 6.55 -12.91
N GLU A 88 -1.55 7.72 -13.42
CA GLU A 88 -1.97 8.87 -12.65
C GLU A 88 -3.26 9.45 -13.21
N GLY A 89 -4.10 9.98 -12.34
CA GLY A 89 -5.34 10.59 -12.78
C GLY A 89 -6.14 11.19 -11.63
N TYR A 90 -7.30 11.69 -11.99
CA TYR A 90 -8.27 12.24 -11.05
C TYR A 90 -9.50 11.36 -11.02
N GLY A 91 -9.93 10.98 -9.83
CA GLY A 91 -11.21 10.36 -9.56
C GLY A 91 -12.33 11.40 -9.45
N PRO A 92 -13.54 10.97 -9.02
CA PRO A 92 -14.67 11.85 -8.79
C PRO A 92 -14.31 13.08 -7.96
N SER A 93 -14.84 14.24 -8.34
CA SER A 93 -14.61 15.53 -7.67
C SER A 93 -13.13 15.90 -7.47
N GLY A 94 -12.27 15.43 -8.37
CA GLY A 94 -10.85 15.83 -8.39
C GLY A 94 -9.97 15.12 -7.36
N ILE A 95 -10.38 13.98 -6.84
CA ILE A 95 -9.50 13.15 -6.00
C ILE A 95 -8.28 12.71 -6.80
N ALA A 96 -7.09 13.06 -6.35
CA ALA A 96 -5.84 12.62 -6.96
C ALA A 96 -5.61 11.14 -6.69
N VAL A 97 -5.26 10.36 -7.72
CA VAL A 97 -5.05 8.91 -7.63
C VAL A 97 -3.79 8.51 -8.38
N ILE A 98 -2.95 7.73 -7.72
CA ILE A 98 -1.78 7.05 -8.29
C ILE A 98 -2.05 5.55 -8.24
N VAL A 99 -1.84 4.86 -9.35
CA VAL A 99 -1.99 3.40 -9.48
C VAL A 99 -0.68 2.80 -9.93
N GLU A 100 -0.07 1.98 -9.09
CA GLU A 100 1.11 1.20 -9.42
C GLU A 100 0.68 -0.16 -9.98
N THR A 101 1.22 -0.51 -11.12
CA THR A 101 0.92 -1.78 -11.78
C THR A 101 2.18 -2.56 -12.10
N LEU A 102 2.04 -3.89 -12.12
CA LEU A 102 3.07 -4.82 -12.53
C LEU A 102 2.46 -5.78 -13.55
N THR A 103 2.75 -5.57 -14.82
CA THR A 103 2.05 -6.23 -15.92
C THR A 103 2.99 -6.85 -16.95
N ASP A 104 2.54 -7.94 -17.55
CA ASP A 104 3.13 -8.56 -18.73
C ASP A 104 2.55 -8.02 -20.05
N ASN A 105 1.50 -7.16 -19.97
CA ASN A 105 0.83 -6.60 -21.14
C ASN A 105 0.41 -5.14 -20.91
N ARG A 106 1.32 -4.22 -21.25
CA ARG A 106 1.13 -2.78 -21.11
C ARG A 106 -0.16 -2.23 -21.75
N ASN A 107 -0.51 -2.74 -22.93
CA ASN A 107 -1.68 -2.24 -23.66
C ASN A 107 -2.99 -2.65 -23.00
N ARG A 108 -3.09 -3.89 -22.52
CA ARG A 108 -4.24 -4.37 -21.75
C ARG A 108 -4.42 -3.51 -20.50
N THR A 109 -3.36 -3.39 -19.68
CA THR A 109 -3.43 -2.66 -18.43
C THR A 109 -3.75 -1.18 -18.63
N ALA A 110 -3.16 -0.52 -19.63
CA ALA A 110 -3.49 0.88 -19.96
C ALA A 110 -4.97 1.05 -20.36
N GLY A 111 -5.53 0.08 -21.08
CA GLY A 111 -6.95 0.06 -21.42
C GLY A 111 -7.85 -0.09 -20.19
N ASP A 112 -7.50 -1.02 -19.30
CA ASP A 112 -8.24 -1.25 -18.06
C ASP A 112 -8.20 -0.02 -17.14
N MET A 113 -7.02 0.57 -16.93
CA MET A 113 -6.86 1.78 -16.10
C MET A 113 -7.72 2.92 -16.62
N ARG A 114 -7.63 3.22 -17.92
CA ARG A 114 -8.47 4.27 -18.54
C ARG A 114 -9.94 3.98 -18.36
N HIS A 115 -10.37 2.74 -18.60
CA HIS A 115 -11.75 2.33 -18.41
C HIS A 115 -12.25 2.55 -16.97
N TYR A 116 -11.43 2.21 -15.97
CA TYR A 116 -11.83 2.37 -14.56
C TYR A 116 -11.97 3.84 -14.16
N PHE A 117 -11.03 4.70 -14.57
CA PHE A 117 -11.16 6.12 -14.34
C PHE A 117 -12.43 6.69 -15.01
N ASP A 118 -12.61 6.44 -16.30
CA ASP A 118 -13.72 7.00 -17.09
C ASP A 118 -15.10 6.52 -16.58
N LYS A 119 -15.20 5.22 -16.25
CA LYS A 119 -16.45 4.59 -15.79
C LYS A 119 -17.04 5.22 -14.54
N PHE A 120 -16.20 5.71 -13.65
CA PHE A 120 -16.61 6.24 -12.35
C PHE A 120 -16.51 7.78 -12.26
N GLY A 121 -16.48 8.46 -13.38
CA GLY A 121 -16.50 9.92 -13.44
C GLY A 121 -15.16 10.60 -13.14
N GLY A 122 -14.08 9.85 -13.30
CA GLY A 122 -12.72 10.35 -13.24
C GLY A 122 -12.10 10.57 -14.61
N ASN A 123 -10.81 10.78 -14.66
CA ASN A 123 -10.02 10.93 -15.88
C ASN A 123 -8.58 10.49 -15.65
N MET A 124 -8.10 9.54 -16.46
CA MET A 124 -6.68 9.17 -16.46
C MET A 124 -5.88 10.26 -17.18
N GLY A 125 -4.89 10.81 -16.47
CA GLY A 125 -4.02 11.87 -16.97
C GLY A 125 -2.70 11.35 -17.55
N GLN A 126 -1.80 12.28 -17.81
CA GLN A 126 -0.41 11.97 -18.16
C GLN A 126 0.43 11.75 -16.89
N SER A 127 1.56 11.05 -17.02
CA SER A 127 2.52 10.91 -15.92
C SER A 127 2.93 12.29 -15.39
N GLY A 128 2.96 12.44 -14.06
CA GLY A 128 3.25 13.70 -13.40
C GLY A 128 2.03 14.60 -13.13
N CYS A 129 0.83 14.21 -13.54
CA CYS A 129 -0.36 15.08 -13.38
C CYS A 129 -0.84 15.18 -11.92
N VAL A 130 -0.54 14.19 -11.07
CA VAL A 130 -0.90 14.21 -9.64
C VAL A 130 0.25 13.86 -8.70
N SER A 131 1.34 13.26 -9.18
CA SER A 131 2.45 12.78 -8.33
C SER A 131 3.12 13.90 -7.52
N PHE A 132 3.08 15.16 -8.00
CA PHE A 132 3.57 16.33 -7.26
C PHE A 132 2.78 16.61 -5.96
N MET A 133 1.59 16.04 -5.81
CA MET A 133 0.75 16.15 -4.61
C MET A 133 1.12 15.11 -3.55
N PHE A 134 2.04 14.21 -3.84
CA PHE A 134 2.45 13.11 -2.99
C PHE A 134 3.94 13.13 -2.72
N SER A 135 4.34 12.63 -1.56
CA SER A 135 5.74 12.33 -1.23
C SER A 135 5.91 10.83 -1.00
N LYS A 136 7.01 10.27 -1.50
CA LYS A 136 7.34 8.88 -1.25
C LYS A 136 7.96 8.79 0.14
N GLN A 137 7.37 7.98 1.03
CA GLN A 137 7.79 7.83 2.42
C GLN A 137 7.73 6.36 2.83
N GLY A 138 8.60 5.94 3.74
CA GLY A 138 8.39 4.72 4.49
C GLY A 138 7.28 4.94 5.53
N VAL A 139 6.35 4.00 5.62
CA VAL A 139 5.20 4.06 6.52
C VAL A 139 5.13 2.78 7.31
N ILE A 140 5.36 2.87 8.61
CA ILE A 140 5.29 1.74 9.53
C ILE A 140 4.09 1.97 10.44
N VAL A 141 3.16 1.01 10.49
CA VAL A 141 1.96 1.10 11.31
C VAL A 141 1.98 0.01 12.36
N ILE A 142 1.86 0.42 13.62
CA ILE A 142 1.83 -0.45 14.80
C ILE A 142 0.46 -0.34 15.46
N GLU A 143 -0.11 -1.45 15.94
CA GLU A 143 -1.38 -1.45 16.65
C GLU A 143 -1.23 -0.78 18.02
N ASN A 144 -2.11 0.16 18.32
CA ASN A 144 -2.22 0.76 19.65
C ASN A 144 -3.35 0.05 20.42
N ASP A 145 -3.01 -1.09 21.01
CA ASP A 145 -3.92 -1.91 21.84
C ASP A 145 -3.90 -1.53 23.33
N GLY A 146 -3.06 -0.54 23.68
CA GLY A 146 -2.85 -0.07 25.05
C GLY A 146 -1.72 -0.79 25.82
N ASP A 147 -1.08 -1.81 25.22
CA ASP A 147 0.02 -2.54 25.85
C ASP A 147 1.40 -1.91 25.53
N ILE A 148 1.46 -1.03 24.52
CA ILE A 148 2.69 -0.36 24.08
C ILE A 148 2.80 1.00 24.75
N ASP A 149 3.94 1.28 25.39
CA ASP A 149 4.31 2.60 25.88
C ASP A 149 4.60 3.53 24.70
N GLU A 150 3.73 4.50 24.49
CA GLU A 150 3.80 5.47 23.38
C GLU A 150 5.07 6.30 23.41
N GLU A 151 5.47 6.80 24.63
CA GLU A 151 6.66 7.64 24.77
C GLU A 151 7.91 6.85 24.41
N LYS A 152 7.98 5.60 24.88
CA LYS A 152 9.10 4.71 24.56
C LYS A 152 9.15 4.34 23.08
N LEU A 153 8.02 4.02 22.46
CA LEU A 153 7.99 3.71 21.03
C LEU A 153 8.41 4.93 20.20
N MET A 154 7.95 6.13 20.55
CA MET A 154 8.33 7.37 19.88
C MET A 154 9.84 7.62 20.01
N GLU A 155 10.42 7.46 21.19
CA GLU A 155 11.87 7.59 21.42
C GLU A 155 12.65 6.57 20.57
N ASP A 156 12.25 5.30 20.62
CA ASP A 156 12.87 4.21 19.85
C ASP A 156 12.79 4.46 18.32
N ALA A 157 11.67 4.97 17.82
CA ALA A 157 11.49 5.29 16.41
C ALA A 157 12.37 6.46 15.96
N LEU A 158 12.42 7.54 16.75
CA LEU A 158 13.24 8.71 16.45
C LEU A 158 14.73 8.39 16.51
N GLU A 159 15.16 7.59 17.52
CA GLU A 159 16.54 7.11 17.59
C GLU A 159 16.93 6.25 16.39
N ALA A 160 16.01 5.42 15.88
CA ALA A 160 16.22 4.62 14.68
C ALA A 160 16.29 5.46 13.39
N GLY A 161 15.87 6.73 13.42
CA GLY A 161 15.92 7.65 12.28
C GLY A 161 14.58 7.98 11.65
N ALA A 162 13.45 7.71 12.33
CA ALA A 162 12.14 8.13 11.87
C ALA A 162 12.06 9.67 11.75
N VAL A 163 11.38 10.16 10.73
CA VAL A 163 11.22 11.61 10.47
C VAL A 163 9.94 12.17 11.08
N ASP A 164 8.95 11.32 11.36
CA ASP A 164 7.70 11.73 11.99
C ASP A 164 7.06 10.55 12.74
N PHE A 165 6.29 10.88 13.77
CA PHE A 165 5.56 9.92 14.61
C PHE A 165 4.17 10.48 14.90
N LEU A 166 3.14 9.77 14.48
CA LEU A 166 1.75 10.19 14.61
C LEU A 166 0.98 9.14 15.41
N THR A 167 0.19 9.63 16.38
CA THR A 167 -0.74 8.77 17.12
C THR A 167 -2.15 9.02 16.62
N ASP A 168 -2.84 7.95 16.27
CA ASP A 168 -4.23 8.00 15.85
C ASP A 168 -5.05 6.91 16.56
N ASP A 169 -6.38 6.99 16.47
CA ASP A 169 -7.29 6.06 17.14
C ASP A 169 -6.97 4.60 16.75
N GLY A 170 -6.31 3.90 17.66
CA GLY A 170 -5.95 2.49 17.55
C GLY A 170 -4.64 2.17 16.81
N VAL A 171 -3.84 3.17 16.38
CA VAL A 171 -2.54 2.91 15.73
C VAL A 171 -1.51 4.00 16.01
N PHE A 172 -0.23 3.59 15.93
CA PHE A 172 0.91 4.48 15.76
C PHE A 172 1.36 4.42 14.30
N ASP A 173 1.57 5.59 13.69
CA ASP A 173 2.00 5.75 12.31
C ASP A 173 3.39 6.43 12.30
N ILE A 174 4.41 5.66 11.94
CA ILE A 174 5.81 6.08 11.93
C ILE A 174 6.22 6.34 10.48
N ARG A 175 6.81 7.51 10.24
CA ARG A 175 7.24 7.95 8.92
C ARG A 175 8.76 7.95 8.82
N THR A 176 9.26 7.54 7.67
CA THR A 176 10.70 7.48 7.40
C THR A 176 11.02 7.99 6.01
N GLU A 177 12.26 8.39 5.80
CA GLU A 177 12.76 8.49 4.43
C GLU A 177 12.77 7.10 3.79
N PRO A 178 12.47 6.99 2.47
CA PRO A 178 12.46 5.69 1.79
C PRO A 178 13.78 4.93 1.86
N ALA A 179 14.90 5.64 1.88
CA ALA A 179 16.23 5.05 1.92
C ALA A 179 16.55 4.39 3.27
N ASP A 180 15.98 4.91 4.36
CA ASP A 180 16.26 4.45 5.72
C ASP A 180 15.20 3.45 6.22
N PHE A 181 14.12 3.26 5.46
CA PHE A 181 12.95 2.46 5.83
C PHE A 181 13.30 1.05 6.31
N SER A 182 14.07 0.29 5.52
CA SER A 182 14.40 -1.10 5.85
C SER A 182 15.24 -1.20 7.13
N ALA A 183 16.20 -0.28 7.33
CA ALA A 183 17.04 -0.25 8.52
C ALA A 183 16.23 0.07 9.78
N ILE A 184 15.29 1.01 9.67
CA ILE A 184 14.40 1.39 10.78
C ILE A 184 13.46 0.23 11.14
N CYS A 185 12.87 -0.46 10.15
CA CYS A 185 12.06 -1.65 10.37
C CYS A 185 12.85 -2.72 11.15
N GLU A 186 14.09 -3.02 10.73
CA GLU A 186 14.93 -4.00 11.40
C GLU A 186 15.26 -3.62 12.85
N ASP A 187 15.49 -2.34 13.12
CA ASP A 187 15.81 -1.87 14.47
C ASP A 187 14.60 -1.97 15.41
N LEU A 188 13.43 -1.55 14.93
CA LEU A 188 12.18 -1.67 15.69
C LEU A 188 11.78 -3.13 15.93
N GLU A 189 11.96 -4.03 14.94
CA GLU A 189 11.74 -5.47 15.13
C GLU A 189 12.68 -6.07 16.18
N LYS A 190 13.97 -5.69 16.20
CA LYS A 190 14.94 -6.12 17.23
C LYS A 190 14.54 -5.65 18.63
N LYS A 191 13.90 -4.49 18.74
CA LYS A 191 13.35 -3.96 20.00
C LYS A 191 12.03 -4.64 20.40
N GLY A 192 11.47 -5.53 19.56
CA GLY A 192 10.32 -6.37 19.84
C GLY A 192 8.99 -5.83 19.32
N TYR A 193 8.99 -4.75 18.53
CA TYR A 193 7.77 -4.22 17.94
C TYR A 193 7.29 -5.07 16.76
N THR A 194 5.97 -5.21 16.65
CA THR A 194 5.31 -5.92 15.55
C THR A 194 4.49 -4.95 14.71
N PHE A 195 4.52 -5.09 13.40
CA PHE A 195 3.88 -4.16 12.49
C PHE A 195 2.55 -4.71 11.96
N LEU A 196 1.52 -3.86 11.92
CA LEU A 196 0.31 -4.11 11.15
C LEU A 196 0.58 -3.99 9.65
N SER A 197 1.41 -3.03 9.27
CA SER A 197 1.96 -2.87 7.93
C SER A 197 3.25 -2.09 7.98
N ALA A 198 4.16 -2.36 7.04
CA ALA A 198 5.38 -1.61 6.83
C ALA A 198 5.67 -1.61 5.33
N GLU A 199 5.49 -0.48 4.67
CA GLU A 199 5.63 -0.35 3.22
C GLU A 199 6.13 1.06 2.86
N VAL A 200 6.81 1.18 1.71
CA VAL A 200 7.10 2.48 1.12
C VAL A 200 5.89 2.91 0.29
N GLU A 201 5.33 4.07 0.60
CA GLU A 201 4.06 4.53 0.03
C GLU A 201 4.17 5.96 -0.52
N TYR A 202 3.22 6.31 -1.40
CA TYR A 202 2.97 7.69 -1.81
C TYR A 202 1.97 8.33 -0.84
N VAL A 203 2.46 9.24 0.00
CA VAL A 203 1.67 9.94 1.02
C VAL A 203 1.24 11.30 0.48
N PRO A 204 -0.06 11.61 0.43
CA PRO A 204 -0.51 12.90 -0.07
C PRO A 204 -0.17 14.03 0.90
N SER A 205 0.23 15.18 0.37
CA SER A 205 0.50 16.40 1.15
C SER A 205 -0.77 17.06 1.70
N SER A 206 -1.92 16.79 1.06
CA SER A 206 -3.23 17.27 1.48
C SER A 206 -4.31 16.28 1.13
N TYR A 207 -5.38 16.25 1.93
CA TYR A 207 -6.53 15.37 1.73
C TYR A 207 -7.73 16.16 1.23
N THR A 208 -8.56 15.51 0.41
CA THR A 208 -9.80 16.06 -0.14
C THR A 208 -10.99 15.24 0.36
N ARG A 209 -11.98 15.92 0.94
CA ARG A 209 -13.20 15.30 1.41
C ARG A 209 -14.25 15.32 0.30
N LEU A 210 -14.96 14.18 0.13
CA LEU A 210 -16.13 14.09 -0.73
C LEU A 210 -17.40 14.28 0.11
N GLU A 211 -18.30 15.14 -0.36
CA GLU A 211 -19.59 15.41 0.30
C GLU A 211 -20.76 14.79 -0.47
N ASN A 212 -20.63 14.65 -1.78
CA ASN A 212 -21.65 14.07 -2.64
C ASN A 212 -21.70 12.55 -2.50
N GLU A 213 -22.86 11.98 -2.23
CA GLU A 213 -23.03 10.52 -2.02
C GLU A 213 -22.73 9.71 -3.29
N ASP A 214 -23.03 10.24 -4.48
CA ASP A 214 -22.74 9.55 -5.74
C ASP A 214 -21.21 9.53 -6.00
N ASP A 215 -20.49 10.62 -5.70
CA ASP A 215 -19.04 10.68 -5.82
C ASP A 215 -18.36 9.74 -4.83
N ILE A 216 -18.84 9.67 -3.58
CA ILE A 216 -18.35 8.71 -2.56
C ILE A 216 -18.54 7.27 -3.06
N LYS A 217 -19.72 6.96 -3.61
CA LYS A 217 -20.04 5.65 -4.15
C LYS A 217 -19.18 5.31 -5.38
N ASN A 218 -19.03 6.25 -6.29
CA ASN A 218 -18.23 6.08 -7.50
C ASN A 218 -16.74 5.91 -7.15
N MET A 219 -16.20 6.73 -6.24
CA MET A 219 -14.82 6.60 -5.75
C MET A 219 -14.58 5.25 -5.09
N SER A 220 -15.51 4.79 -4.24
CA SER A 220 -15.40 3.47 -3.60
C SER A 220 -15.36 2.34 -4.62
N LYS A 221 -16.24 2.37 -5.63
CA LYS A 221 -16.29 1.35 -6.69
C LYS A 221 -15.05 1.41 -7.60
N MET A 222 -14.53 2.61 -7.88
CA MET A 222 -13.29 2.76 -8.64
C MET A 222 -12.12 2.11 -7.92
N LEU A 223 -11.98 2.34 -6.62
CA LEU A 223 -10.94 1.70 -5.80
C LEU A 223 -11.10 0.17 -5.77
N GLU A 224 -12.33 -0.34 -5.64
CA GLU A 224 -12.61 -1.79 -5.70
C GLU A 224 -12.19 -2.38 -7.05
N MET A 225 -12.45 -1.70 -8.16
CA MET A 225 -12.04 -2.17 -9.50
C MET A 225 -10.52 -2.20 -9.65
N PHE A 226 -9.81 -1.20 -9.12
CA PHE A 226 -8.34 -1.23 -9.11
C PHE A 226 -7.82 -2.37 -8.23
N GLU A 227 -8.35 -2.54 -7.02
CA GLU A 227 -7.93 -3.62 -6.10
C GLU A 227 -8.18 -5.01 -6.70
N ASP A 228 -9.25 -5.16 -7.48
CA ASP A 228 -9.63 -6.42 -8.12
C ASP A 228 -8.79 -6.78 -9.34
N ASN A 229 -8.08 -5.83 -9.94
CA ASN A 229 -7.22 -6.09 -11.09
C ASN A 229 -5.89 -6.70 -10.63
N ASP A 230 -5.52 -7.85 -11.22
CA ASP A 230 -4.31 -8.60 -10.85
C ASP A 230 -3.01 -7.87 -11.22
N ASP A 231 -3.04 -6.93 -12.17
CA ASP A 231 -1.89 -6.15 -12.57
C ASP A 231 -1.64 -4.96 -11.62
N VAL A 232 -2.66 -4.52 -10.88
CA VAL A 232 -2.53 -3.42 -9.90
C VAL A 232 -1.88 -3.92 -8.61
N GLN A 233 -0.78 -3.32 -8.24
CA GLN A 233 -0.07 -3.62 -6.99
C GLN A 233 -0.56 -2.73 -5.85
N ASN A 234 -0.50 -1.42 -6.05
CA ASN A 234 -0.86 -0.42 -5.06
C ASN A 234 -1.72 0.68 -5.67
N VAL A 235 -2.58 1.27 -4.85
CA VAL A 235 -3.37 2.46 -5.18
C VAL A 235 -3.24 3.46 -4.04
N TRP A 236 -2.78 4.66 -4.36
CA TRP A 236 -2.70 5.78 -3.42
C TRP A 236 -3.60 6.91 -3.89
N HIS A 237 -4.23 7.58 -2.95
CA HIS A 237 -5.16 8.66 -3.24
C HIS A 237 -5.22 9.66 -2.08
N ASN A 238 -5.65 10.88 -2.37
CA ASN A 238 -5.81 11.91 -1.37
C ASN A 238 -7.26 12.05 -0.83
N TRP A 239 -8.11 11.04 -1.05
CA TRP A 239 -9.47 11.04 -0.51
C TRP A 239 -9.48 10.82 1.00
N GLU A 240 -10.01 11.81 1.75
CA GLU A 240 -10.30 11.68 3.16
C GLU A 240 -11.67 11.00 3.36
N LYS A 241 -11.67 9.72 3.76
CA LYS A 241 -12.91 9.02 4.10
C LYS A 241 -13.44 9.57 5.42
N ALA A 242 -14.67 10.10 5.40
CA ALA A 242 -15.38 10.42 6.62
C ALA A 242 -15.71 9.11 7.37
N ASP A 243 -15.41 9.06 8.68
CA ASP A 243 -15.84 7.97 9.53
C ASP A 243 -17.38 7.87 9.50
N LEU A 244 -17.89 6.72 9.09
CA LEU A 244 -19.33 6.40 9.11
C LEU A 244 -19.92 6.34 10.53
N LYS A 245 -19.12 6.54 11.57
CA LYS A 245 -19.55 6.44 12.98
C LYS A 245 -20.25 7.67 13.54
N PHE A 246 -20.29 8.81 12.85
CA PHE A 246 -20.92 10.05 13.35
C PHE A 246 -22.20 10.48 12.62
N ARG A 247 -22.93 9.56 11.99
CA ARG A 247 -24.33 9.84 11.64
C ARG A 247 -25.25 9.36 12.77
N ILE A 248 -25.23 10.03 13.92
CA ILE A 248 -26.38 10.01 14.83
C ILE A 248 -27.40 10.97 14.22
N PRO A 249 -28.58 10.53 13.79
CA PRO A 249 -29.64 11.44 13.40
C PRO A 249 -30.09 12.18 14.67
N VAL A 250 -29.82 13.47 14.72
CA VAL A 250 -30.46 14.34 15.70
C VAL A 250 -31.92 14.48 15.26
N HIS A 251 -32.78 13.62 15.81
CA HIS A 251 -34.22 13.82 15.72
C HIS A 251 -34.58 15.10 16.52
N ARG A 252 -35.05 16.11 15.82
CA ARG A 252 -35.85 17.18 16.38
C ARG A 252 -37.32 16.77 16.40
#